data_06f595787e95b2fa94a22baf08c40899
#
_entry.id   06f595787e95b2fa94a22baf08c40899
#
_cell.length_a   1.000
_cell.length_b   1.000
_cell.length_c   1.000
_cell.angle_alpha   90.00
_cell.angle_beta   90.00
_cell.angle_gamma   90.00
#
_symmetry.space_group_name_H-M   'P 1'
#
loop_
_entity.id
_entity.type
_entity.pdbx_description
1 polymer ?
#
loop_
_entity_poly.entity_id
_entity_poly.type
_entity_poly.pdbx_seq_one_letter_code
_entity_poly.pdbx_strand_id
1 'polypeptide(L)'
;MRTDAQTEAALLHILECFCSRFAARDADGVMELFAPDADVVMVTSEEALLRGTDEVRAFLRRYVQRPTTYSWTWDRRGVSAAGTVGWLLAEGTEGVAQADHEEKHPYRMSMVCEKRCGRWLLLQVHGSSPHHE
;
A
#
# COMPACT_ATOMS: atom_id res chain seq x y z
N MET A 1 -17.84 -1.80 -11.85
CA MET A 1 -18.27 -2.97 -11.08
C MET A 1 -18.61 -2.55 -9.66
N ARG A 2 -19.71 -3.03 -9.16
CA ARG A 2 -20.17 -2.67 -7.82
C ARG A 2 -19.63 -3.63 -6.78
N THR A 3 -19.24 -3.10 -5.64
CA THR A 3 -18.86 -3.93 -4.51
C THR A 3 -19.84 -3.71 -3.36
N ASP A 4 -20.06 -4.73 -2.51
CA ASP A 4 -20.91 -4.57 -1.35
C ASP A 4 -20.19 -3.79 -0.24
N ALA A 5 -20.97 -3.26 0.71
CA ALA A 5 -20.45 -2.40 1.76
C ALA A 5 -19.42 -3.10 2.66
N GLN A 6 -19.61 -4.40 2.89
CA GLN A 6 -18.69 -5.16 3.74
C GLN A 6 -17.34 -5.36 3.07
N THR A 7 -17.33 -5.70 1.78
CA THR A 7 -16.10 -5.86 1.00
C THR A 7 -15.39 -4.50 0.87
N GLU A 8 -16.13 -3.44 0.58
CA GLU A 8 -15.56 -2.10 0.48
C GLU A 8 -14.87 -1.69 1.79
N ALA A 9 -15.54 -1.90 2.93
CA ALA A 9 -14.97 -1.58 4.23
C ALA A 9 -13.72 -2.38 4.51
N ALA A 10 -13.70 -3.67 4.14
CA ALA A 10 -12.54 -4.55 4.35
C ALA A 10 -11.34 -4.08 3.53
N LEU A 11 -11.54 -3.70 2.27
CA LEU A 11 -10.44 -3.25 1.41
C LEU A 11 -9.92 -1.89 1.85
N LEU A 12 -10.81 -0.97 2.23
CA LEU A 12 -10.39 0.33 2.76
C LEU A 12 -9.63 0.17 4.07
N HIS A 13 -10.00 -0.81 4.88
CA HIS A 13 -9.27 -1.11 6.12
C HIS A 13 -7.84 -1.57 5.84
N ILE A 14 -7.65 -2.39 4.79
CA ILE A 14 -6.30 -2.81 4.38
C ILE A 14 -5.46 -1.60 3.98
N LEU A 15 -6.04 -0.66 3.21
CA LEU A 15 -5.34 0.57 2.84
C LEU A 15 -4.92 1.36 4.08
N GLU A 16 -5.82 1.53 5.04
CA GLU A 16 -5.53 2.25 6.29
C GLU A 16 -4.44 1.56 7.09
N CYS A 17 -4.51 0.24 7.23
CA CYS A 17 -3.48 -0.52 7.95
C CYS A 17 -2.12 -0.43 7.27
N PHE A 18 -2.10 -0.56 5.94
CA PHE A 18 -0.87 -0.45 5.18
C PHE A 18 -0.21 0.91 5.43
N CYS A 19 -0.97 2.00 5.27
CA CYS A 19 -0.44 3.34 5.42
C CYS A 19 0.02 3.63 6.85
N SER A 20 -0.77 3.27 7.85
CA SER A 20 -0.41 3.55 9.24
C SER A 20 0.77 2.72 9.71
N ARG A 21 0.84 1.45 9.33
CA ARG A 21 1.95 0.58 9.69
C ARG A 21 3.24 0.98 8.98
N PHE A 22 3.13 1.39 7.72
CA PHE A 22 4.27 1.86 6.95
C PHE A 22 4.82 3.16 7.57
N ALA A 23 3.95 4.11 7.90
CA ALA A 23 4.34 5.36 8.55
C ALA A 23 4.97 5.12 9.93
N ALA A 24 4.49 4.11 10.65
CA ALA A 24 5.02 3.73 11.96
C ALA A 24 6.30 2.90 11.87
N ARG A 25 6.77 2.59 10.68
CA ARG A 25 7.95 1.76 10.41
C ARG A 25 7.81 0.33 10.98
N ASP A 26 6.59 -0.17 10.97
CA ASP A 26 6.28 -1.52 11.43
C ASP A 26 6.36 -2.50 10.24
N ALA A 27 7.58 -2.93 9.94
CA ALA A 27 7.83 -3.81 8.78
C ALA A 27 7.04 -5.12 8.89
N ASP A 28 7.04 -5.75 10.05
CA ASP A 28 6.32 -7.01 10.24
C ASP A 28 4.81 -6.80 10.12
N GLY A 29 4.30 -5.69 10.63
CA GLY A 29 2.88 -5.33 10.50
C GLY A 29 2.46 -5.13 9.06
N VAL A 30 3.32 -4.50 8.24
CA VAL A 30 3.06 -4.36 6.80
C VAL A 30 3.06 -5.74 6.13
N MET A 31 4.03 -6.59 6.43
CA MET A 31 4.12 -7.93 5.85
C MET A 31 2.91 -8.81 6.15
N GLU A 32 2.30 -8.64 7.30
CA GLU A 32 1.10 -9.40 7.68
C GLU A 32 -0.08 -9.15 6.72
N LEU A 33 -0.09 -8.04 6.02
CA LEU A 33 -1.16 -7.70 5.09
C LEU A 33 -1.04 -8.42 3.75
N PHE A 34 0.14 -8.92 3.42
CA PHE A 34 0.41 -9.59 2.15
C PHE A 34 0.07 -11.08 2.20
N ALA A 35 -0.37 -11.61 1.06
CA ALA A 35 -0.48 -13.04 0.90
C ALA A 35 0.92 -13.67 1.04
N PRO A 36 1.03 -14.85 1.67
CA PRO A 36 2.36 -15.48 1.88
C PRO A 36 2.88 -16.21 0.64
N ASP A 37 2.58 -15.68 -0.55
CA ASP A 37 2.96 -16.29 -1.82
C ASP A 37 4.15 -15.58 -2.44
N ALA A 38 4.87 -16.30 -3.29
CA ALA A 38 5.98 -15.73 -4.04
C ALA A 38 5.52 -14.75 -5.13
N ASP A 39 4.22 -14.73 -5.45
CA ASP A 39 3.68 -13.92 -6.55
C ASP A 39 3.30 -12.48 -6.14
N VAL A 40 3.45 -12.12 -4.87
CA VAL A 40 3.15 -10.75 -4.46
C VAL A 40 4.12 -9.76 -5.11
N VAL A 41 3.62 -8.56 -5.39
CA VAL A 41 4.42 -7.53 -6.06
C VAL A 41 4.21 -6.19 -5.36
N MET A 42 5.28 -5.45 -5.15
CA MET A 42 5.20 -4.08 -4.68
C MET A 42 6.06 -3.20 -5.58
N VAL A 43 5.45 -2.14 -6.11
CA VAL A 43 6.13 -1.15 -6.94
C VAL A 43 6.11 0.17 -6.17
N THR A 44 7.28 0.74 -5.92
CA THR A 44 7.40 1.99 -5.18
C THR A 44 7.59 3.16 -6.14
N SER A 45 7.27 4.36 -5.66
CA SER A 45 7.48 5.58 -6.44
C SER A 45 8.97 5.89 -6.66
N GLU A 46 9.85 5.19 -5.95
CA GLU A 46 11.31 5.31 -6.14
C GLU A 46 11.82 4.32 -7.20
N GLU A 47 10.92 3.80 -8.02
CA GLU A 47 11.21 2.89 -9.13
C GLU A 47 11.66 1.49 -8.70
N ALA A 48 11.48 1.13 -7.44
CA ALA A 48 11.75 -0.23 -7.01
C ALA A 48 10.62 -1.16 -7.44
N LEU A 49 10.98 -2.28 -8.06
CA LEU A 49 10.06 -3.35 -8.40
C LEU A 49 10.43 -4.57 -7.57
N LEU A 50 9.58 -4.90 -6.62
CA LEU A 50 9.83 -5.95 -5.65
C LEU A 50 8.91 -7.13 -5.94
N ARG A 51 9.48 -8.28 -6.17
CA ARG A 51 8.75 -9.51 -6.51
C ARG A 51 8.91 -10.54 -5.41
N GLY A 52 7.79 -11.02 -4.89
CA GLY A 52 7.77 -12.03 -3.85
C GLY A 52 7.96 -11.47 -2.45
N THR A 53 7.55 -12.25 -1.47
CA THR A 53 7.58 -11.83 -0.07
C THR A 53 8.98 -11.53 0.44
N ASP A 54 9.99 -12.26 -0.05
CA ASP A 54 11.37 -12.04 0.41
C ASP A 54 11.92 -10.67 -0.01
N GLU A 55 11.65 -10.26 -1.27
CA GLU A 55 12.10 -8.95 -1.74
C GLU A 55 11.34 -7.82 -1.05
N VAL A 56 10.04 -7.99 -0.85
CA VAL A 56 9.24 -6.99 -0.14
C VAL A 56 9.71 -6.85 1.30
N ARG A 57 9.95 -7.97 1.98
CA ARG A 57 10.45 -7.95 3.36
C ARG A 57 11.82 -7.29 3.46
N ALA A 58 12.73 -7.60 2.54
CA ALA A 58 14.05 -6.99 2.52
C ALA A 58 13.98 -5.48 2.32
N PHE A 59 13.08 -5.03 1.44
CA PHE A 59 12.86 -3.60 1.22
C PHE A 59 12.35 -2.93 2.51
N LEU A 60 11.36 -3.52 3.17
CA LEU A 60 10.79 -2.95 4.38
C LEU A 60 11.80 -2.89 5.52
N ARG A 61 12.65 -3.89 5.64
CA ARG A 61 13.72 -3.88 6.64
C ARG A 61 14.73 -2.77 6.39
N ARG A 62 15.05 -2.49 5.12
CA ARG A 62 15.91 -1.36 4.76
C ARG A 62 15.20 -0.03 5.03
N TYR A 63 13.91 0.04 4.72
CA TYR A 63 13.12 1.25 4.94
C TYR A 63 13.14 1.66 6.41
N VAL A 64 12.98 0.72 7.35
CA VAL A 64 12.95 1.07 8.77
C VAL A 64 14.29 1.55 9.32
N GLN A 65 15.39 1.37 8.56
CA GLN A 65 16.70 1.89 8.90
C GLN A 65 16.93 3.31 8.39
N ARG A 66 16.08 3.80 7.48
CA ARG A 66 16.22 5.13 6.91
C ARG A 66 15.68 6.19 7.86
N PRO A 67 16.25 7.41 7.84
CA PRO A 67 15.71 8.52 8.64
C PRO A 67 14.43 9.12 8.06
N THR A 68 14.05 8.75 6.84
CA THR A 68 12.88 9.29 6.14
C THR A 68 11.61 8.59 6.59
N THR A 69 10.56 9.36 6.86
CA THR A 69 9.24 8.84 7.19
C THR A 69 8.23 9.25 6.12
N TYR A 70 7.41 8.30 5.71
CA TYR A 70 6.36 8.54 4.70
C TYR A 70 4.98 8.48 5.38
N SER A 71 4.09 9.36 4.92
CA SER A 71 2.71 9.38 5.36
C SER A 71 1.80 9.75 4.19
N TRP A 72 0.52 9.36 4.26
CA TRP A 72 -0.43 9.63 3.18
C TRP A 72 -1.76 10.11 3.73
N THR A 73 -2.38 11.03 2.99
CA THR A 73 -3.78 11.43 3.19
C THR A 73 -4.49 11.25 1.87
N TRP A 74 -5.72 10.71 1.90
CA TRP A 74 -6.45 10.37 0.68
C TRP A 74 -7.66 11.28 0.51
N ASP A 75 -7.77 11.87 -0.68
CA ASP A 75 -8.92 12.71 -1.07
C ASP A 75 -9.99 11.89 -1.76
N ARG A 76 -9.59 10.85 -2.49
CA ARG A 76 -10.49 9.94 -3.20
C ARG A 76 -10.03 8.52 -3.03
N ARG A 77 -11.01 7.63 -2.84
CA ARG A 77 -10.76 6.19 -2.76
C ARG A 77 -11.87 5.48 -3.50
N GLY A 78 -11.52 4.62 -4.44
CA GLY A 78 -12.48 3.81 -5.19
C GLY A 78 -12.16 2.34 -5.01
N VAL A 79 -13.17 1.53 -4.71
CA VAL A 79 -13.04 0.10 -4.48
C VAL A 79 -13.95 -0.66 -5.41
N SER A 80 -13.44 -1.75 -5.99
CA SER A 80 -14.20 -2.67 -6.82
C SER A 80 -13.84 -4.10 -6.46
N ALA A 81 -14.72 -5.04 -6.74
CA ALA A 81 -14.45 -6.44 -6.46
C ALA A 81 -15.22 -7.35 -7.41
N ALA A 82 -14.65 -8.52 -7.68
CA ALA A 82 -15.26 -9.57 -8.48
C ALA A 82 -14.87 -10.91 -7.87
N GLY A 83 -15.85 -11.63 -7.32
CA GLY A 83 -15.59 -12.90 -6.66
C GLY A 83 -14.65 -12.74 -5.46
N THR A 84 -13.50 -13.42 -5.50
CA THR A 84 -12.51 -13.38 -4.43
C THR A 84 -11.41 -12.37 -4.67
N VAL A 85 -11.51 -11.54 -5.71
CA VAL A 85 -10.50 -10.53 -6.02
C VAL A 85 -11.11 -9.15 -5.85
N GLY A 86 -10.37 -8.26 -5.20
CA GLY A 86 -10.75 -6.87 -5.04
C GLY A 86 -9.59 -5.96 -5.36
N TRP A 87 -9.91 -4.73 -5.77
CA TRP A 87 -8.88 -3.74 -6.07
C TRP A 87 -9.35 -2.36 -5.65
N LEU A 88 -8.40 -1.49 -5.40
CA LEU A 88 -8.70 -0.11 -5.03
C LEU A 88 -7.70 0.84 -5.67
N LEU A 89 -8.14 2.08 -5.80
CA LEU A 89 -7.29 3.18 -6.22
C LEU A 89 -7.51 4.33 -5.23
N ALA A 90 -6.43 4.88 -4.71
CA ALA A 90 -6.48 6.03 -3.81
C ALA A 90 -5.66 7.17 -4.41
N GLU A 91 -6.19 8.38 -4.33
CA GLU A 91 -5.51 9.59 -4.77
C GLU A 91 -5.47 10.59 -3.64
N GLY A 92 -4.34 11.23 -3.46
CA GLY A 92 -4.19 12.20 -2.38
C GLY A 92 -2.79 12.78 -2.34
N THR A 93 -2.25 12.87 -1.15
CA THR A 93 -0.97 13.52 -0.88
C THR A 93 -0.06 12.60 -0.09
N GLU A 94 1.19 12.51 -0.51
CA GLU A 94 2.24 11.86 0.25
C GLU A 94 3.07 12.92 0.97
N GLY A 95 3.31 12.72 2.26
CA GLY A 95 4.25 13.50 3.04
C GLY A 95 5.55 12.72 3.19
N VAL A 96 6.68 13.38 2.96
CA VAL A 96 8.02 12.81 3.11
C VAL A 96 8.76 13.67 4.11
N ALA A 97 9.07 13.14 5.28
CA ALA A 97 9.70 13.88 6.36
C ALA A 97 11.09 13.34 6.69
N GLN A 98 12.04 14.25 6.80
CA GLN A 98 13.41 13.95 7.22
C GLN A 98 13.85 15.03 8.22
N ALA A 99 14.22 14.61 9.44
CA ALA A 99 14.69 15.52 10.49
C ALA A 99 13.73 16.71 10.66
N ASP A 100 14.12 17.90 10.22
CA ASP A 100 13.35 19.15 10.33
C ASP A 100 12.73 19.59 9.01
N HIS A 101 12.78 18.73 7.98
CA HIS A 101 12.29 19.06 6.64
C HIS A 101 11.15 18.10 6.26
N GLU A 102 10.05 18.68 5.75
CA GLU A 102 8.94 17.89 5.24
C GLU A 102 8.51 18.40 3.87
N GLU A 103 8.32 17.47 2.94
CA GLU A 103 7.80 17.78 1.61
C GLU A 103 6.46 17.07 1.45
N LYS A 104 5.56 17.68 0.70
CA LYS A 104 4.27 17.10 0.34
C LYS A 104 4.09 17.18 -1.17
N HIS A 105 3.58 16.11 -1.75
CA HIS A 105 3.32 16.09 -3.19
C HIS A 105 2.15 15.15 -3.52
N PRO A 106 1.52 15.34 -4.69
CA PRO A 106 0.45 14.46 -5.11
C PRO A 106 0.91 13.03 -5.21
N TYR A 107 0.01 12.08 -4.89
CA TYR A 107 0.35 10.67 -4.87
C TYR A 107 -0.86 9.83 -5.23
N ARG A 108 -0.60 8.69 -5.87
CA ARG A 108 -1.60 7.67 -6.18
C ARG A 108 -1.12 6.32 -5.74
N MET A 109 -2.03 5.51 -5.22
CA MET A 109 -1.72 4.14 -4.80
C MET A 109 -2.84 3.23 -5.25
N SER A 110 -2.46 2.11 -5.86
CA SER A 110 -3.41 1.06 -6.20
C SER A 110 -3.02 -0.23 -5.49
N MET A 111 -4.03 -1.03 -5.16
CA MET A 111 -3.85 -2.30 -4.49
C MET A 111 -4.73 -3.35 -5.12
N VAL A 112 -4.22 -4.57 -5.22
CA VAL A 112 -5.00 -5.75 -5.60
C VAL A 112 -4.97 -6.72 -4.43
N CYS A 113 -6.15 -7.20 -4.05
CA CYS A 113 -6.31 -8.11 -2.91
C CYS A 113 -7.06 -9.36 -3.31
N GLU A 114 -6.83 -10.44 -2.58
CA GLU A 114 -7.55 -11.68 -2.74
C GLU A 114 -8.09 -12.15 -1.40
N LYS A 115 -9.33 -12.63 -1.40
CA LYS A 115 -9.95 -13.18 -0.21
C LYS A 115 -9.62 -14.65 -0.11
N ARG A 116 -8.99 -15.04 0.99
CA ARG A 116 -8.60 -16.43 1.29
C ARG A 116 -9.06 -16.78 2.69
N CYS A 117 -9.83 -17.83 2.81
CA CYS A 117 -10.35 -18.30 4.11
C CYS A 117 -11.00 -17.17 4.91
N GLY A 118 -11.83 -16.36 4.23
CA GLY A 118 -12.54 -15.25 4.85
C GLY A 118 -11.74 -14.00 5.12
N ARG A 119 -10.47 -13.96 4.70
CA ARG A 119 -9.57 -12.85 4.97
C ARG A 119 -9.03 -12.27 3.67
N TRP A 120 -9.07 -10.94 3.56
CA TRP A 120 -8.49 -10.24 2.41
C TRP A 120 -7.00 -10.01 2.62
N LEU A 121 -6.20 -10.35 1.61
CA LEU A 121 -4.74 -10.23 1.65
C LEU A 121 -4.24 -9.49 0.42
N LEU A 122 -3.17 -8.71 0.58
CA LEU A 122 -2.56 -7.97 -0.52
C LEU A 122 -1.81 -8.91 -1.46
N LEU A 123 -2.06 -8.74 -2.75
CA LEU A 123 -1.28 -9.39 -3.81
C LEU A 123 -0.35 -8.40 -4.49
N GLN A 124 -0.78 -7.13 -4.61
CA GLN A 124 -0.01 -6.12 -5.32
C GLN A 124 -0.28 -4.75 -4.73
N VAL A 125 0.79 -3.97 -4.60
CA VAL A 125 0.71 -2.56 -4.21
C VAL A 125 1.56 -1.77 -5.20
N HIS A 126 1.02 -0.67 -5.70
CA HIS A 126 1.74 0.21 -6.61
C HIS A 126 1.50 1.66 -6.20
N GLY A 127 2.58 2.36 -5.86
CA GLY A 127 2.53 3.78 -5.53
C GLY A 127 3.28 4.60 -6.56
N SER A 128 2.75 5.77 -6.89
CA SER A 128 3.38 6.66 -7.86
C SER A 128 3.06 8.12 -7.57
N SER A 129 3.96 8.99 -7.96
CA SER A 129 3.75 10.44 -7.92
C SER A 129 3.45 10.93 -9.32
N PRO A 130 2.30 11.61 -9.54
CA PRO A 130 2.02 12.19 -10.87
C PRO A 130 3.11 13.18 -11.26
N HIS A 131 3.52 13.11 -12.52
CA HIS A 131 4.53 14.01 -13.06
C HIS A 131 3.83 15.21 -13.70
N HIS A 132 4.22 16.40 -13.29
CA HIS A 132 3.68 17.64 -13.86
C HIS A 132 4.80 18.36 -14.60
N GLU A 133 4.53 18.70 -15.85
CA GLU A 133 5.45 19.50 -16.66
C GLU A 133 5.05 20.97 -16.65
#